data_36247e404fe368d64354903f882f4b17
#
_entry.id   36247e404fe368d64354903f882f4b17
#
_cell.length_a   1.000
_cell.length_b   1.000
_cell.length_c   1.000
_cell.angle_alpha   90.00
_cell.angle_beta   90.00
_cell.angle_gamma   90.00
#
_symmetry.space_group_name_H-M   'P 1'
#
loop_
_entity.id
_entity.type
_entity.pdbx_description
1 polymer ?
#
loop_
_entity_poly.entity_id
_entity_poly.type
_entity_poly.pdbx_seq_one_letter_code
_entity_poly.pdbx_strand_id
1 'polypeptide(L)'
;MNTQLQDALITQAEGHAAALTKYRGAATAARFSDPRTEFDGLRTGCGVYDLGFRAKISLTGDDRVRWLNGMVTNNIRDLAQGHGVYAFLLNPQGRILGDMVAYNLGESLLVDTDRGQVEKILATFDHYIIMDDVEVENLSDKLTAVGVRGPSSRAILQGAGLKIPELMPLQTFSLQCDCECGCMDCTIVRGEDPAHEEYEIWVAPQFVEQLWKALLAAGATPVGAEALEMDRIASGIPLYGVDIRERDLPQETEQARALNFSKGCYVGQEIVERIRSRGNVHRKFIGFVSQNGAPITVGAKVMIGDAAGEKEVGEITSATTLALQSIALGYIRREHAIPHKEVTIAGEKAWVAALPFAEAGSLVSEPDRKPAIQEA
;
A
#
# COMPACT_ATOMS: atom_id res chain seq x y z
N MET A 1 -18.57 -6.10 10.30
CA MET A 1 -18.09 -4.78 10.81
C MET A 1 -17.83 -4.97 12.29
N ASN A 2 -16.60 -4.86 12.75
CA ASN A 2 -16.30 -5.09 14.17
C ASN A 2 -16.62 -3.83 14.96
N THR A 3 -17.84 -3.75 15.46
CA THR A 3 -18.38 -2.62 16.23
C THR A 3 -17.54 -2.35 17.50
N GLN A 4 -16.97 -3.38 18.11
CA GLN A 4 -16.15 -3.25 19.33
C GLN A 4 -14.86 -2.47 19.11
N LEU A 5 -14.22 -2.62 17.93
CA LEU A 5 -13.03 -1.86 17.59
C LEU A 5 -13.35 -0.38 17.35
N GLN A 6 -14.48 -0.11 16.67
CA GLN A 6 -14.93 1.26 16.42
C GLN A 6 -15.29 1.95 17.74
N ASP A 7 -15.98 1.26 18.65
CA ASP A 7 -16.33 1.80 19.95
C ASP A 7 -15.08 2.03 20.81
N ALA A 8 -14.10 1.13 20.80
CA ALA A 8 -12.85 1.29 21.54
C ALA A 8 -12.00 2.45 21.02
N LEU A 9 -11.89 2.60 19.70
CA LEU A 9 -11.17 3.72 19.08
C LEU A 9 -11.90 5.05 19.26
N ILE A 10 -13.25 5.07 19.23
CA ILE A 10 -14.07 6.25 19.50
C ILE A 10 -14.00 6.64 20.97
N THR A 11 -14.08 5.68 21.91
CA THR A 11 -14.03 5.93 23.35
C THR A 11 -12.67 6.44 23.82
N GLN A 12 -11.56 6.01 23.18
CA GLN A 12 -10.23 6.55 23.46
C GLN A 12 -10.00 7.95 22.86
N ALA A 13 -10.75 8.32 21.84
CA ALA A 13 -10.79 9.66 21.30
C ALA A 13 -11.61 10.66 22.16
N GLU A 14 -12.06 10.31 23.36
CA GLU A 14 -12.90 11.13 24.24
C GLU A 14 -12.29 12.48 24.71
N GLY A 15 -11.14 12.86 24.17
CA GLY A 15 -10.68 14.25 24.19
C GLY A 15 -10.84 14.99 22.87
N HIS A 16 -10.92 14.27 21.74
CA HIS A 16 -11.04 14.83 20.38
C HIS A 16 -11.85 13.82 19.56
N ALA A 17 -13.13 14.08 19.35
CA ALA A 17 -14.01 13.23 18.56
C ALA A 17 -13.41 12.98 17.16
N ALA A 18 -12.75 11.84 16.97
CA ALA A 18 -12.27 11.40 15.67
C ALA A 18 -13.49 11.18 14.78
N ALA A 19 -13.67 12.03 13.78
CA ALA A 19 -14.66 11.78 12.76
C ALA A 19 -14.29 10.46 12.05
N LEU A 20 -15.25 9.56 11.89
CA LEU A 20 -15.06 8.36 11.10
C LEU A 20 -15.13 8.72 9.61
N THR A 21 -14.29 8.10 8.82
CA THR A 21 -14.33 8.15 7.36
C THR A 21 -14.38 6.74 6.77
N LYS A 22 -14.85 6.62 5.53
CA LYS A 22 -14.74 5.36 4.80
C LYS A 22 -13.37 5.33 4.12
N TYR A 23 -12.52 4.40 4.56
CA TYR A 23 -11.18 4.21 4.02
C TYR A 23 -10.99 2.75 3.59
N ARG A 24 -10.60 2.51 2.33
CA ARG A 24 -10.31 1.19 1.73
C ARG A 24 -11.39 0.13 1.99
N GLY A 25 -12.65 0.55 2.05
CA GLY A 25 -13.81 -0.34 2.24
C GLY A 25 -14.27 -0.52 3.69
N ALA A 26 -13.62 0.10 4.68
CA ALA A 26 -14.01 0.06 6.09
C ALA A 26 -14.19 1.47 6.69
N ALA A 27 -14.95 1.56 7.77
CA ALA A 27 -14.98 2.76 8.61
C ALA A 27 -13.68 2.81 9.44
N THR A 28 -13.00 3.94 9.42
CA THR A 28 -11.70 4.17 10.05
C THR A 28 -11.69 5.58 10.64
N ALA A 29 -10.95 5.82 11.72
CA ALA A 29 -10.75 7.17 12.25
C ALA A 29 -10.10 8.06 11.17
N ALA A 30 -10.72 9.20 10.87
CA ALA A 30 -10.18 10.13 9.88
C ALA A 30 -8.86 10.73 10.37
N ARG A 31 -8.84 11.14 11.65
CA ARG A 31 -7.67 11.72 12.34
C ARG A 31 -7.89 11.69 13.84
N PHE A 32 -6.84 11.78 14.61
CA PHE A 32 -6.83 11.94 16.07
C PHE A 32 -6.36 13.35 16.48
N SER A 33 -5.56 13.99 15.63
CA SER A 33 -5.03 15.34 15.83
C SER A 33 -4.93 16.06 14.47
N ASP A 34 -4.06 17.04 14.33
CA ASP A 34 -3.74 17.63 13.03
C ASP A 34 -3.07 16.57 12.13
N PRO A 35 -3.58 16.31 10.91
CA PRO A 35 -3.05 15.27 10.03
C PRO A 35 -1.57 15.44 9.69
N ARG A 36 -1.06 16.66 9.69
CA ARG A 36 0.36 16.93 9.46
C ARG A 36 1.22 16.46 10.63
N THR A 37 0.76 16.71 11.86
CA THR A 37 1.45 16.25 13.08
C THR A 37 1.47 14.71 13.11
N GLU A 38 0.37 14.07 12.73
CA GLU A 38 0.30 12.60 12.65
C GLU A 38 1.23 12.04 11.56
N PHE A 39 1.26 12.68 10.38
CA PHE A 39 2.19 12.33 9.30
C PHE A 39 3.65 12.48 9.74
N ASP A 40 4.00 13.57 10.42
CA ASP A 40 5.36 13.77 10.93
C ASP A 40 5.72 12.69 11.98
N GLY A 41 4.73 12.22 12.77
CA GLY A 41 4.90 11.09 13.70
C GLY A 41 5.28 9.79 12.98
N LEU A 42 4.71 9.50 11.81
CA LEU A 42 5.10 8.35 10.97
C LEU A 42 6.52 8.46 10.40
N ARG A 43 7.03 9.67 10.21
CA ARG A 43 8.33 9.92 9.56
C ARG A 43 9.49 10.10 10.53
N THR A 44 9.24 10.62 11.74
CA THR A 44 10.30 10.99 12.70
C THR A 44 10.24 10.22 14.01
N GLY A 45 9.10 9.57 14.31
CA GLY A 45 8.85 8.83 15.54
C GLY A 45 8.35 7.42 15.27
N CYS A 46 7.16 7.12 15.81
CA CYS A 46 6.39 5.91 15.52
C CYS A 46 4.91 6.26 15.53
N GLY A 47 4.25 6.14 14.37
CA GLY A 47 2.80 6.20 14.27
C GLY A 47 2.20 4.82 14.54
N VAL A 48 1.05 4.78 15.24
CA VAL A 48 0.18 3.60 15.39
C VAL A 48 -1.16 3.85 14.71
N TYR A 49 -1.64 2.87 13.95
CA TYR A 49 -2.87 3.03 13.15
C TYR A 49 -3.65 1.73 13.04
N ASP A 50 -4.97 1.90 12.88
CA ASP A 50 -5.89 0.79 12.65
C ASP A 50 -5.77 0.26 11.21
N LEU A 51 -5.57 -1.04 11.08
CA LEU A 51 -5.58 -1.77 9.81
C LEU A 51 -6.89 -2.58 9.63
N GLY A 52 -7.96 -2.23 10.34
CA GLY A 52 -9.27 -2.87 10.20
C GLY A 52 -9.86 -2.78 8.78
N PHE A 53 -9.32 -1.92 7.91
CA PHE A 53 -9.63 -1.89 6.49
C PHE A 53 -8.92 -2.99 5.67
N ARG A 54 -7.93 -3.69 6.24
CA ARG A 54 -7.33 -4.87 5.63
C ARG A 54 -8.18 -6.11 5.92
N ALA A 55 -8.26 -6.98 4.95
CA ALA A 55 -8.97 -8.25 5.00
C ALA A 55 -8.01 -9.42 4.92
N LYS A 56 -8.33 -10.50 5.61
CA LYS A 56 -7.54 -11.72 5.65
C LYS A 56 -8.38 -12.88 5.10
N ILE A 57 -7.89 -13.54 4.05
CA ILE A 57 -8.52 -14.69 3.39
C ILE A 57 -7.56 -15.87 3.50
N SER A 58 -7.98 -16.94 4.15
CA SER A 58 -7.19 -18.19 4.26
C SER A 58 -7.50 -19.12 3.11
N LEU A 59 -6.48 -19.78 2.59
CA LEU A 59 -6.58 -20.88 1.66
C LEU A 59 -5.92 -22.12 2.27
N THR A 60 -6.66 -23.23 2.36
CA THR A 60 -6.20 -24.54 2.82
C THR A 60 -6.43 -25.59 1.73
N GLY A 61 -6.12 -26.86 2.00
CA GLY A 61 -6.17 -27.95 1.02
C GLY A 61 -4.82 -28.18 0.33
N ASP A 62 -4.65 -29.40 -0.22
CA ASP A 62 -3.36 -29.84 -0.78
C ASP A 62 -2.97 -29.08 -2.05
N ASP A 63 -3.94 -28.59 -2.80
CA ASP A 63 -3.73 -27.87 -4.06
C ASP A 63 -3.51 -26.35 -3.88
N ARG A 64 -3.66 -25.78 -2.66
CA ARG A 64 -3.64 -24.33 -2.41
C ARG A 64 -2.48 -23.57 -3.03
N VAL A 65 -1.26 -24.14 -2.95
CA VAL A 65 -0.04 -23.48 -3.48
C VAL A 65 -0.04 -23.49 -5.01
N ARG A 66 -0.32 -24.66 -5.60
CA ARG A 66 -0.39 -24.81 -7.06
C ARG A 66 -1.48 -23.92 -7.64
N TRP A 67 -2.66 -23.96 -7.02
CA TRP A 67 -3.83 -23.24 -7.48
C TRP A 67 -3.62 -21.72 -7.39
N LEU A 68 -3.22 -21.17 -6.23
CA LEU A 68 -3.00 -19.72 -6.09
C LEU A 68 -1.85 -19.26 -6.99
N ASN A 69 -0.81 -20.09 -7.16
CA ASN A 69 0.26 -19.78 -8.12
C ASN A 69 -0.26 -19.66 -9.56
N GLY A 70 -1.31 -20.38 -9.95
CA GLY A 70 -1.99 -20.24 -11.25
C GLY A 70 -2.93 -19.02 -11.33
N MET A 71 -3.29 -18.41 -10.23
CA MET A 71 -4.22 -17.28 -10.18
C MET A 71 -3.56 -15.91 -10.19
N VAL A 72 -2.37 -15.77 -9.58
CA VAL A 72 -1.74 -14.46 -9.36
C VAL A 72 -0.45 -14.28 -10.16
N THR A 73 -0.03 -13.05 -10.33
CA THR A 73 1.11 -12.66 -11.19
C THR A 73 2.48 -12.95 -10.58
N ASN A 74 2.57 -13.24 -9.27
CA ASN A 74 3.84 -13.50 -8.61
C ASN A 74 4.00 -14.99 -8.19
N ASN A 75 5.20 -15.37 -7.80
CA ASN A 75 5.56 -16.76 -7.53
C ASN A 75 5.18 -17.16 -6.10
N ILE A 76 4.15 -17.99 -5.98
CA ILE A 76 3.69 -18.58 -4.71
C ILE A 76 4.37 -19.93 -4.46
N ARG A 77 4.68 -20.69 -5.53
CA ARG A 77 5.21 -22.04 -5.43
C ARG A 77 6.53 -22.12 -4.65
N ASP A 78 7.41 -21.16 -4.89
CA ASP A 78 8.74 -21.14 -4.29
C ASP A 78 8.81 -20.17 -3.08
N LEU A 79 7.65 -19.67 -2.60
CA LEU A 79 7.57 -18.78 -1.45
C LEU A 79 7.87 -19.55 -0.16
N ALA A 80 8.94 -19.16 0.53
CA ALA A 80 9.33 -19.79 1.79
C ALA A 80 8.25 -19.61 2.87
N GLN A 81 8.15 -20.57 3.78
CA GLN A 81 7.26 -20.45 4.94
C GLN A 81 7.65 -19.23 5.78
N GLY A 82 6.65 -18.51 6.28
CA GLY A 82 6.83 -17.27 7.03
C GLY A 82 7.15 -16.05 6.16
N HIS A 83 7.02 -16.13 4.83
CA HIS A 83 7.26 -15.01 3.92
C HIS A 83 6.02 -14.68 3.10
N GLY A 84 5.96 -13.43 2.64
CA GLY A 84 4.91 -12.92 1.78
C GLY A 84 5.44 -12.40 0.45
N VAL A 85 4.53 -12.25 -0.51
CA VAL A 85 4.81 -11.65 -1.82
C VAL A 85 3.61 -10.84 -2.32
N TYR A 86 3.87 -9.64 -2.83
CA TYR A 86 2.84 -8.81 -3.44
C TYR A 86 2.53 -9.29 -4.85
N ALA A 87 1.26 -9.36 -5.21
CA ALA A 87 0.79 -9.86 -6.49
C ALA A 87 -0.49 -9.17 -6.97
N PHE A 88 -0.72 -9.22 -8.28
CA PHE A 88 -2.01 -8.90 -8.88
C PHE A 88 -2.82 -10.15 -9.19
N LEU A 89 -4.14 -10.01 -9.07
CA LEU A 89 -5.13 -10.91 -9.66
C LEU A 89 -5.57 -10.30 -11.00
N LEU A 90 -5.50 -11.08 -12.07
CA LEU A 90 -5.85 -10.60 -13.42
C LEU A 90 -7.06 -11.33 -13.99
N ASN A 91 -7.74 -10.67 -14.92
CA ASN A 91 -8.67 -11.36 -15.82
C ASN A 91 -7.91 -11.97 -17.03
N PRO A 92 -8.56 -12.81 -17.86
CA PRO A 92 -7.94 -13.41 -19.04
C PRO A 92 -7.41 -12.38 -20.07
N GLN A 93 -7.92 -11.13 -20.05
CA GLN A 93 -7.46 -10.03 -20.89
C GLN A 93 -6.26 -9.27 -20.28
N GLY A 94 -5.66 -9.78 -19.18
CA GLY A 94 -4.51 -9.20 -18.51
C GLY A 94 -4.80 -7.91 -17.74
N ARG A 95 -6.07 -7.59 -17.46
CA ARG A 95 -6.47 -6.42 -16.66
C ARG A 95 -6.49 -6.76 -15.18
N ILE A 96 -6.13 -5.80 -14.34
CA ILE A 96 -6.03 -5.98 -12.89
C ILE A 96 -7.43 -6.02 -12.28
N LEU A 97 -7.81 -7.15 -11.66
CA LEU A 97 -9.04 -7.32 -10.91
C LEU A 97 -8.88 -6.97 -9.43
N GLY A 98 -7.67 -7.07 -8.91
CA GLY A 98 -7.33 -6.77 -7.52
C GLY A 98 -5.85 -6.92 -7.27
N ASP A 99 -5.42 -6.48 -6.09
CA ASP A 99 -4.07 -6.66 -5.57
C ASP A 99 -4.09 -7.28 -4.17
N MET A 100 -3.02 -7.95 -3.83
CA MET A 100 -2.90 -8.65 -2.55
C MET A 100 -1.45 -8.92 -2.18
N VAL A 101 -1.21 -9.17 -0.90
CA VAL A 101 -0.01 -9.86 -0.42
C VAL A 101 -0.40 -11.29 -0.05
N ALA A 102 0.25 -12.28 -0.61
CA ALA A 102 0.06 -13.69 -0.26
C ALA A 102 1.20 -14.14 0.66
N TYR A 103 0.87 -14.68 1.82
CA TYR A 103 1.80 -15.20 2.82
C TYR A 103 1.72 -16.72 2.87
N ASN A 104 2.88 -17.39 2.92
CA ASN A 104 2.95 -18.82 3.17
C ASN A 104 3.11 -19.07 4.67
N LEU A 105 2.06 -19.52 5.35
CA LEU A 105 2.05 -19.85 6.77
C LEU A 105 2.31 -21.34 7.06
N GLY A 106 2.71 -22.12 6.03
CA GLY A 106 2.92 -23.55 6.13
C GLY A 106 1.65 -24.33 5.78
N GLU A 107 0.80 -24.58 6.75
CA GLU A 107 -0.45 -25.33 6.57
C GLU A 107 -1.50 -24.58 5.75
N SER A 108 -1.36 -23.26 5.64
CA SER A 108 -2.25 -22.38 4.86
C SER A 108 -1.47 -21.32 4.09
N LEU A 109 -2.12 -20.76 3.06
CA LEU A 109 -1.75 -19.48 2.50
C LEU A 109 -2.71 -18.42 3.05
N LEU A 110 -2.20 -17.25 3.41
CA LEU A 110 -3.02 -16.12 3.81
C LEU A 110 -2.91 -15.02 2.76
N VAL A 111 -4.05 -14.63 2.20
CA VAL A 111 -4.17 -13.48 1.29
C VAL A 111 -4.61 -12.28 2.11
N ASP A 112 -3.78 -11.24 2.08
CA ASP A 112 -4.04 -9.94 2.69
C ASP A 112 -4.35 -8.91 1.61
N THR A 113 -5.53 -8.28 1.69
CA THR A 113 -6.02 -7.31 0.71
C THR A 113 -6.89 -6.24 1.39
N ASP A 114 -7.32 -5.21 0.66
CA ASP A 114 -8.25 -4.23 1.20
C ASP A 114 -9.68 -4.78 1.24
N ARG A 115 -10.45 -4.46 2.29
CA ARG A 115 -11.85 -4.92 2.46
C ARG A 115 -12.73 -4.61 1.25
N GLY A 116 -12.46 -3.50 0.55
CA GLY A 116 -13.19 -3.14 -0.66
C GLY A 116 -13.03 -4.10 -1.83
N GLN A 117 -12.04 -5.01 -1.78
CA GLN A 117 -11.74 -5.98 -2.83
C GLN A 117 -12.25 -7.40 -2.53
N VAL A 118 -12.60 -7.69 -1.27
CA VAL A 118 -12.88 -9.05 -0.77
C VAL A 118 -13.96 -9.75 -1.58
N GLU A 119 -15.10 -9.11 -1.78
CA GLU A 119 -16.23 -9.71 -2.51
C GLU A 119 -15.83 -10.14 -3.92
N LYS A 120 -15.10 -9.29 -4.64
CA LYS A 120 -14.62 -9.59 -5.99
C LYS A 120 -13.58 -10.70 -6.01
N ILE A 121 -12.64 -10.68 -5.06
CA ILE A 121 -11.58 -11.71 -4.97
C ILE A 121 -12.21 -13.06 -4.66
N LEU A 122 -13.13 -13.13 -3.68
CA LEU A 122 -13.83 -14.37 -3.32
C LEU A 122 -14.65 -14.91 -4.49
N ALA A 123 -15.42 -14.06 -5.18
CA ALA A 123 -16.19 -14.47 -6.35
C ALA A 123 -15.29 -14.96 -7.50
N THR A 124 -14.10 -14.34 -7.66
CA THR A 124 -13.13 -14.80 -8.66
C THR A 124 -12.52 -16.15 -8.25
N PHE A 125 -12.18 -16.35 -6.98
CA PHE A 125 -11.64 -17.61 -6.49
C PHE A 125 -12.65 -18.73 -6.64
N ASP A 126 -13.90 -18.52 -6.22
CA ASP A 126 -14.99 -19.49 -6.36
C ASP A 126 -15.21 -19.91 -7.82
N HIS A 127 -15.13 -18.96 -8.76
CA HIS A 127 -15.26 -19.22 -10.19
C HIS A 127 -14.18 -20.15 -10.74
N TYR A 128 -12.95 -20.10 -10.21
CA TYR A 128 -11.81 -20.87 -10.72
C TYR A 128 -11.49 -22.12 -9.89
N ILE A 129 -12.12 -22.34 -8.74
CA ILE A 129 -12.04 -23.60 -7.98
C ILE A 129 -13.09 -24.55 -8.55
N ILE A 130 -12.66 -25.56 -9.33
CA ILE A 130 -13.58 -26.50 -9.99
C ILE A 130 -13.40 -27.91 -9.43
N MET A 131 -12.19 -28.44 -9.43
CA MET A 131 -11.84 -29.80 -8.97
C MET A 131 -10.58 -29.81 -8.11
N ASP A 132 -10.09 -28.63 -7.74
CA ASP A 132 -8.92 -28.47 -6.90
C ASP A 132 -9.29 -28.66 -5.44
N ASP A 133 -8.43 -29.32 -4.69
CA ASP A 133 -8.53 -29.41 -3.23
C ASP A 133 -8.07 -28.10 -2.60
N VAL A 134 -8.97 -27.11 -2.61
CA VAL A 134 -8.75 -25.76 -2.07
C VAL A 134 -10.00 -25.29 -1.34
N GLU A 135 -9.84 -24.98 -0.07
CA GLU A 135 -10.87 -24.34 0.73
C GLU A 135 -10.50 -22.87 0.98
N VAL A 136 -11.47 -21.98 0.83
CA VAL A 136 -11.29 -20.52 1.01
C VAL A 136 -12.15 -20.03 2.15
N GLU A 137 -11.55 -19.42 3.16
CA GLU A 137 -12.25 -18.84 4.30
C GLU A 137 -11.90 -17.37 4.46
N ASN A 138 -12.93 -16.50 4.57
CA ASN A 138 -12.75 -15.11 4.94
C ASN A 138 -12.58 -14.97 6.46
N LEU A 139 -11.36 -14.67 6.90
CA LEU A 139 -11.01 -14.51 8.31
C LEU A 139 -11.12 -13.07 8.82
N SER A 140 -11.59 -12.12 8.00
CA SER A 140 -11.54 -10.68 8.31
C SER A 140 -12.29 -10.27 9.60
N ASP A 141 -13.23 -11.09 10.06
CA ASP A 141 -13.94 -10.89 11.33
C ASP A 141 -13.31 -11.66 12.52
N LYS A 142 -12.36 -12.56 12.24
CA LYS A 142 -11.62 -13.35 13.24
C LYS A 142 -10.19 -12.86 13.44
N LEU A 143 -9.61 -12.21 12.43
CA LEU A 143 -8.23 -11.74 12.41
C LEU A 143 -8.18 -10.31 11.85
N THR A 144 -7.70 -9.39 12.65
CA THR A 144 -7.48 -7.99 12.28
C THR A 144 -6.03 -7.59 12.48
N ALA A 145 -5.69 -6.33 12.26
CA ALA A 145 -4.33 -5.85 12.45
C ALA A 145 -4.27 -4.43 12.99
N VAL A 146 -3.18 -4.14 13.71
CA VAL A 146 -2.73 -2.80 14.07
C VAL A 146 -1.38 -2.57 13.40
N GLY A 147 -1.21 -1.44 12.74
CA GLY A 147 0.05 -1.04 12.10
C GLY A 147 0.87 -0.14 13.00
N VAL A 148 2.20 -0.26 12.93
CA VAL A 148 3.15 0.71 13.47
C VAL A 148 4.19 1.04 12.40
N ARG A 149 4.52 2.32 12.25
CA ARG A 149 5.47 2.80 11.25
C ARG A 149 6.26 4.00 11.75
N GLY A 150 7.54 3.99 11.43
CA GLY A 150 8.48 5.06 11.71
C GLY A 150 9.78 4.55 12.32
N PRO A 151 10.83 5.35 12.40
CA PRO A 151 12.16 4.94 12.83
C PRO A 151 12.23 4.38 14.26
N SER A 152 11.23 4.69 15.10
CA SER A 152 11.14 4.19 16.47
C SER A 152 10.26 2.94 16.62
N SER A 153 9.74 2.36 15.54
CA SER A 153 8.76 1.27 15.60
C SER A 153 9.24 0.06 16.39
N ARG A 154 10.50 -0.37 16.19
CA ARG A 154 11.08 -1.49 16.94
C ARG A 154 11.17 -1.22 18.45
N ALA A 155 11.56 -0.01 18.84
CA ALA A 155 11.64 0.38 20.25
C ALA A 155 10.25 0.44 20.89
N ILE A 156 9.25 0.92 20.17
CA ILE A 156 7.83 0.96 20.61
C ILE A 156 7.29 -0.45 20.79
N LEU A 157 7.52 -1.36 19.84
CA LEU A 157 7.12 -2.76 19.96
C LEU A 157 7.76 -3.40 21.20
N GLN A 158 9.04 -3.20 21.41
CA GLN A 158 9.74 -3.70 22.58
C GLN A 158 9.18 -3.11 23.89
N GLY A 159 8.89 -1.80 23.92
CA GLY A 159 8.26 -1.12 25.04
C GLY A 159 6.85 -1.63 25.35
N ALA A 160 6.10 -2.04 24.35
CA ALA A 160 4.80 -2.68 24.46
C ALA A 160 4.88 -4.19 24.82
N GLY A 161 6.08 -4.73 25.08
CA GLY A 161 6.30 -6.13 25.45
C GLY A 161 6.46 -7.09 24.26
N LEU A 162 6.41 -6.60 23.03
CA LEU A 162 6.54 -7.39 21.80
C LEU A 162 8.02 -7.44 21.38
N LYS A 163 8.71 -8.48 21.79
CA LYS A 163 10.12 -8.69 21.40
C LYS A 163 10.20 -9.46 20.10
N ILE A 164 10.71 -8.82 19.06
CA ILE A 164 10.83 -9.39 17.72
C ILE A 164 12.30 -9.53 17.29
N PRO A 165 12.65 -10.59 16.53
CA PRO A 165 13.94 -10.67 15.85
C PRO A 165 14.04 -9.63 14.74
N GLU A 166 15.17 -9.57 14.08
CA GLU A 166 15.27 -8.88 12.80
C GLU A 166 14.47 -9.65 11.75
N LEU A 167 13.59 -8.95 11.03
CA LEU A 167 12.73 -9.52 10.00
C LEU A 167 13.06 -8.92 8.63
N MET A 168 13.10 -9.77 7.63
CA MET A 168 13.15 -9.36 6.22
C MET A 168 11.80 -8.77 5.77
N PRO A 169 11.77 -7.93 4.71
CA PRO A 169 10.52 -7.45 4.14
C PRO A 169 9.53 -8.58 3.89
N LEU A 170 8.26 -8.37 4.26
CA LEU A 170 7.15 -9.33 4.18
C LEU A 170 7.40 -10.65 4.95
N GLN A 171 8.35 -10.70 5.86
CA GLN A 171 8.53 -11.83 6.75
C GLN A 171 7.59 -11.73 7.95
N THR A 172 7.03 -12.90 8.35
CA THR A 172 6.14 -13.05 9.51
C THR A 172 6.89 -13.66 10.68
N PHE A 173 6.52 -13.29 11.89
CA PHE A 173 7.00 -13.86 13.14
C PHE A 173 5.84 -14.03 14.12
N SER A 174 5.55 -15.26 14.52
CA SER A 174 4.47 -15.55 15.48
C SER A 174 5.00 -15.49 16.90
N LEU A 175 4.33 -14.70 17.73
CA LEU A 175 4.52 -14.63 19.16
C LEU A 175 3.39 -15.39 19.84
N GLN A 176 3.76 -16.45 20.58
CA GLN A 176 2.86 -17.14 21.49
C GLN A 176 3.16 -16.67 22.91
N CYS A 177 2.13 -16.47 23.69
CA CYS A 177 2.29 -16.08 25.05
C CYS A 177 2.02 -17.29 25.97
N ASP A 178 3.06 -17.79 26.61
CA ASP A 178 3.02 -18.96 27.49
C ASP A 178 2.53 -18.63 28.92
N CYS A 179 1.88 -17.47 29.16
CA CYS A 179 1.44 -17.11 30.51
C CYS A 179 -0.06 -17.34 30.71
N GLU A 180 -0.44 -17.81 31.89
CA GLU A 180 -1.83 -18.00 32.31
C GLU A 180 -2.63 -16.68 32.45
N CYS A 181 -2.05 -15.53 32.11
CA CYS A 181 -2.62 -14.21 32.30
C CYS A 181 -3.53 -13.74 31.15
N GLY A 182 -3.90 -14.61 30.20
CA GLY A 182 -4.75 -14.25 29.06
C GLY A 182 -4.00 -13.41 28.02
N CYS A 183 -2.76 -13.73 27.78
CA CYS A 183 -1.92 -13.07 26.81
C CYS A 183 -2.37 -13.31 25.39
N MET A 184 -1.99 -12.38 24.56
CA MET A 184 -2.39 -12.26 23.17
C MET A 184 -1.41 -13.04 22.28
N ASP A 185 -1.88 -14.10 21.63
CA ASP A 185 -1.17 -14.64 20.48
C ASP A 185 -1.25 -13.63 19.34
N CYS A 186 -0.12 -13.32 18.73
CA CYS A 186 -0.09 -12.42 17.58
C CYS A 186 0.94 -12.84 16.55
N THR A 187 0.73 -12.42 15.32
CA THR A 187 1.72 -12.54 14.26
C THR A 187 2.19 -11.15 13.87
N ILE A 188 3.48 -10.91 13.94
CA ILE A 188 4.10 -9.66 13.51
C ILE A 188 4.64 -9.84 12.11
N VAL A 189 4.32 -8.90 11.25
CA VAL A 189 4.71 -8.89 9.84
C VAL A 189 5.54 -7.65 9.58
N ARG A 190 6.69 -7.81 8.97
CA ARG A 190 7.52 -6.68 8.51
C ARG A 190 6.91 -6.06 7.26
N GLY A 191 6.81 -4.75 7.20
CA GLY A 191 6.40 -4.01 6.01
C GLY A 191 7.29 -4.33 4.80
N GLU A 192 6.77 -4.09 3.61
CA GLU A 192 7.45 -4.45 2.36
C GLU A 192 8.65 -3.55 2.04
N ASP A 193 8.55 -2.25 2.38
CA ASP A 193 9.60 -1.28 2.09
C ASP A 193 10.78 -1.43 3.07
N PRO A 194 11.97 -1.82 2.60
CA PRO A 194 13.14 -1.96 3.47
C PRO A 194 13.64 -0.62 4.02
N ALA A 195 13.32 0.50 3.38
CA ALA A 195 13.76 1.83 3.80
C ALA A 195 13.00 2.36 5.02
N HIS A 196 11.83 1.79 5.32
CA HIS A 196 10.99 2.23 6.42
C HIS A 196 10.78 1.11 7.46
N GLU A 197 10.94 1.44 8.73
CA GLU A 197 10.57 0.55 9.84
C GLU A 197 9.04 0.54 9.97
N GLU A 198 8.43 -0.55 9.49
CA GLU A 198 6.99 -0.75 9.50
C GLU A 198 6.65 -2.18 9.87
N TYR A 199 5.64 -2.34 10.73
CA TYR A 199 5.15 -3.66 11.14
C TYR A 199 3.63 -3.65 11.22
N GLU A 200 3.03 -4.78 10.86
CA GLU A 200 1.64 -5.11 11.16
C GLU A 200 1.62 -6.11 12.32
N ILE A 201 0.76 -5.93 13.28
CA ILE A 201 0.51 -6.87 14.38
C ILE A 201 -0.87 -7.47 14.14
N TRP A 202 -0.90 -8.71 13.66
CA TRP A 202 -2.14 -9.45 13.42
C TRP A 202 -2.61 -10.08 14.72
N VAL A 203 -3.85 -9.77 15.11
CA VAL A 203 -4.46 -10.19 16.37
C VAL A 203 -5.94 -10.51 16.20
N ALA A 204 -6.48 -11.32 17.08
CA ALA A 204 -7.93 -11.45 17.19
C ALA A 204 -8.54 -10.13 17.67
N PRO A 205 -9.74 -9.75 17.19
CA PRO A 205 -10.35 -8.43 17.45
C PRO A 205 -10.45 -8.05 18.92
N GLN A 206 -10.69 -9.02 19.82
CA GLN A 206 -10.82 -8.77 21.27
C GLN A 206 -9.54 -8.24 21.92
N PHE A 207 -8.37 -8.40 21.28
CA PHE A 207 -7.09 -7.94 21.81
C PHE A 207 -6.64 -6.57 21.29
N VAL A 208 -7.34 -6.00 20.31
CA VAL A 208 -6.93 -4.75 19.67
C VAL A 208 -6.87 -3.59 20.65
N GLU A 209 -7.85 -3.46 21.54
CA GLU A 209 -7.86 -2.39 22.53
C GLU A 209 -6.65 -2.48 23.49
N GLN A 210 -6.36 -3.69 23.98
CA GLN A 210 -5.20 -3.94 24.85
C GLN A 210 -3.88 -3.60 24.14
N LEU A 211 -3.73 -4.07 22.90
CA LEU A 211 -2.55 -3.79 22.07
C LEU A 211 -2.39 -2.30 21.80
N TRP A 212 -3.46 -1.63 21.40
CA TRP A 212 -3.48 -0.19 21.13
C TRP A 212 -3.02 0.62 22.35
N LYS A 213 -3.58 0.34 23.54
CA LYS A 213 -3.20 0.99 24.79
C LYS A 213 -1.71 0.76 25.12
N ALA A 214 -1.21 -0.46 24.93
CA ALA A 214 0.19 -0.77 25.18
C ALA A 214 1.13 0.00 24.24
N LEU A 215 0.80 0.12 22.96
CA LEU A 215 1.59 0.86 21.98
C LEU A 215 1.58 2.37 22.27
N LEU A 216 0.43 2.95 22.66
CA LEU A 216 0.35 4.35 23.09
C LEU A 216 1.17 4.60 24.37
N ALA A 217 1.08 3.71 25.36
CA ALA A 217 1.87 3.80 26.60
C ALA A 217 3.37 3.69 26.33
N ALA A 218 3.79 2.97 25.29
CA ALA A 218 5.16 2.90 24.83
C ALA A 218 5.64 4.14 24.06
N GLY A 219 4.74 5.09 23.76
CA GLY A 219 5.06 6.37 23.12
C GLY A 219 4.73 6.47 21.65
N ALA A 220 3.90 5.55 21.10
CA ALA A 220 3.41 5.67 19.72
C ALA A 220 2.41 6.83 19.59
N THR A 221 2.43 7.51 18.44
CA THR A 221 1.46 8.57 18.08
C THR A 221 0.29 7.93 17.35
N PRO A 222 -0.98 8.15 17.76
CA PRO A 222 -2.13 7.65 17.01
C PRO A 222 -2.26 8.38 15.67
N VAL A 223 -2.55 7.62 14.61
CA VAL A 223 -2.59 8.13 13.23
C VAL A 223 -3.88 7.69 12.55
N GLY A 224 -4.58 8.64 11.94
CA GLY A 224 -5.81 8.42 11.19
C GLY A 224 -5.58 8.29 9.68
N ALA A 225 -6.68 8.02 8.98
CA ALA A 225 -6.70 7.76 7.54
C ALA A 225 -6.14 8.93 6.70
N GLU A 226 -6.35 10.18 7.15
CA GLU A 226 -5.85 11.37 6.42
C GLU A 226 -4.32 11.38 6.37
N ALA A 227 -3.65 11.13 7.49
CA ALA A 227 -2.19 11.08 7.55
C ALA A 227 -1.63 9.81 6.88
N LEU A 228 -2.31 8.68 6.97
CA LEU A 228 -1.95 7.46 6.20
C LEU A 228 -2.01 7.71 4.69
N GLU A 229 -3.00 8.46 4.21
CA GLU A 229 -3.12 8.80 2.81
C GLU A 229 -2.00 9.77 2.37
N MET A 230 -1.65 10.75 3.21
CA MET A 230 -0.48 11.61 2.99
C MET A 230 0.81 10.79 2.87
N ASP A 231 1.00 9.82 3.77
CA ASP A 231 2.19 8.96 3.78
C ASP A 231 2.26 8.03 2.59
N ARG A 232 1.12 7.42 2.21
CA ARG A 232 1.00 6.59 1.01
C ARG A 232 1.40 7.34 -0.26
N ILE A 233 0.84 8.55 -0.43
CA ILE A 233 1.13 9.40 -1.60
C ILE A 233 2.60 9.82 -1.59
N ALA A 234 3.13 10.26 -0.45
CA ALA A 234 4.54 10.64 -0.31
C ALA A 234 5.49 9.46 -0.60
N SER A 235 5.09 8.24 -0.25
CA SER A 235 5.84 7.01 -0.55
C SER A 235 5.65 6.52 -1.99
N GLY A 236 4.80 7.17 -2.79
CA GLY A 236 4.55 6.80 -4.18
C GLY A 236 3.81 5.48 -4.37
N ILE A 237 3.08 5.03 -3.35
CA ILE A 237 2.38 3.74 -3.36
C ILE A 237 0.98 3.91 -3.99
N PRO A 238 0.68 3.23 -5.11
CA PRO A 238 -0.65 3.28 -5.70
C PRO A 238 -1.68 2.53 -4.85
N LEU A 239 -2.93 2.99 -4.90
CA LEU A 239 -4.08 2.36 -4.24
C LEU A 239 -5.01 1.75 -5.27
N TYR A 240 -5.35 0.46 -5.10
CA TYR A 240 -6.36 -0.18 -5.95
C TYR A 240 -7.74 0.45 -5.75
N GLY A 241 -8.46 0.65 -6.84
CA GLY A 241 -9.74 1.36 -6.88
C GLY A 241 -9.62 2.88 -7.05
N VAL A 242 -8.45 3.44 -6.80
CA VAL A 242 -8.14 4.88 -6.98
C VAL A 242 -7.09 5.06 -8.08
N ASP A 243 -5.87 4.65 -7.81
CA ASP A 243 -4.72 4.77 -8.74
C ASP A 243 -4.65 3.58 -9.70
N ILE A 244 -4.90 2.36 -9.22
CA ILE A 244 -4.98 1.15 -10.03
C ILE A 244 -6.45 0.77 -10.20
N ARG A 245 -6.91 0.64 -11.44
CA ARG A 245 -8.30 0.36 -11.79
C ARG A 245 -8.38 -0.87 -12.68
N GLU A 246 -9.57 -1.48 -12.81
CA GLU A 246 -9.79 -2.67 -13.65
C GLU A 246 -9.41 -2.50 -15.13
N ARG A 247 -9.34 -1.28 -15.62
CA ARG A 247 -8.89 -0.97 -16.98
C ARG A 247 -7.38 -1.00 -17.17
N ASP A 248 -6.61 -1.02 -16.07
CA ASP A 248 -5.17 -0.85 -16.08
C ASP A 248 -4.45 -2.18 -16.33
N LEU A 249 -3.30 -2.10 -16.97
CA LEU A 249 -2.41 -3.22 -17.19
C LEU A 249 -1.30 -3.21 -16.12
N PRO A 250 -0.81 -4.36 -15.68
CA PRO A 250 0.24 -4.43 -14.67
C PRO A 250 1.46 -3.55 -14.96
N GLN A 251 1.92 -3.52 -16.21
CA GLN A 251 3.09 -2.72 -16.60
C GLN A 251 2.84 -1.21 -16.63
N GLU A 252 1.57 -0.77 -16.71
CA GLU A 252 1.24 0.66 -16.63
C GLU A 252 1.43 1.21 -15.21
N THR A 253 1.28 0.33 -14.19
CA THR A 253 1.30 0.72 -12.78
C THR A 253 2.70 0.91 -12.20
N GLU A 254 3.75 0.56 -12.96
CA GLU A 254 5.17 0.57 -12.53
C GLU A 254 5.44 -0.27 -11.26
N GLN A 255 4.53 -1.20 -10.90
CA GLN A 255 4.69 -2.13 -9.77
C GLN A 255 5.42 -3.41 -10.22
N ALA A 256 6.69 -3.30 -10.61
CA ALA A 256 7.50 -4.45 -11.06
C ALA A 256 7.57 -5.57 -10.01
N ARG A 257 7.52 -5.23 -8.72
CA ARG A 257 7.51 -6.16 -7.59
C ARG A 257 6.32 -7.13 -7.59
N ALA A 258 5.21 -6.77 -8.25
CA ALA A 258 4.03 -7.64 -8.38
C ALA A 258 4.17 -8.72 -9.46
N LEU A 259 5.21 -8.67 -10.30
CA LEU A 259 5.33 -9.49 -11.50
C LEU A 259 6.54 -10.43 -11.43
N ASN A 260 6.30 -11.73 -11.52
CA ASN A 260 7.36 -12.71 -11.69
C ASN A 260 7.30 -13.32 -13.08
N PHE A 261 8.31 -13.06 -13.89
CA PHE A 261 8.40 -13.53 -15.28
C PHE A 261 9.02 -14.91 -15.43
N SER A 262 9.49 -15.51 -14.35
CA SER A 262 10.13 -16.84 -14.34
C SER A 262 9.23 -17.94 -13.78
N LYS A 263 8.07 -17.58 -13.23
CA LYS A 263 7.07 -18.54 -12.71
C LYS A 263 6.32 -19.22 -13.86
N GLY A 264 5.58 -20.29 -13.52
CA GLY A 264 4.69 -20.98 -14.45
C GLY A 264 3.48 -20.15 -14.89
N CYS A 265 2.57 -20.78 -15.64
CA CYS A 265 1.38 -20.13 -16.20
C CYS A 265 0.44 -19.59 -15.11
N TYR A 266 -0.22 -18.47 -15.43
CA TYR A 266 -1.26 -17.86 -14.60
C TYR A 266 -2.31 -17.14 -15.48
N VAL A 267 -3.48 -16.84 -14.90
CA VAL A 267 -4.57 -16.16 -15.60
C VAL A 267 -4.10 -14.78 -16.11
N GLY A 268 -4.31 -14.51 -17.39
CA GLY A 268 -3.94 -13.23 -18.03
C GLY A 268 -2.47 -13.10 -18.47
N GLN A 269 -1.63 -14.12 -18.24
CA GLN A 269 -0.21 -14.09 -18.54
C GLN A 269 0.11 -13.76 -20.02
N GLU A 270 -0.69 -14.23 -20.96
CA GLU A 270 -0.41 -14.03 -22.40
C GLU A 270 -0.25 -12.55 -22.75
N ILE A 271 -1.13 -11.70 -22.20
CA ILE A 271 -1.08 -10.25 -22.44
C ILE A 271 0.13 -9.63 -21.75
N VAL A 272 0.44 -10.03 -20.52
CA VAL A 272 1.59 -9.55 -19.76
C VAL A 272 2.90 -9.86 -20.50
N GLU A 273 3.06 -11.10 -20.97
CA GLU A 273 4.25 -11.52 -21.73
C GLU A 273 4.34 -10.86 -23.12
N ARG A 274 3.21 -10.67 -23.78
CA ARG A 274 3.17 -9.96 -25.07
C ARG A 274 3.65 -8.51 -24.94
N ILE A 275 3.21 -7.81 -23.86
CA ILE A 275 3.66 -6.45 -23.59
C ILE A 275 5.15 -6.44 -23.27
N ARG A 276 5.64 -7.38 -22.46
CA ARG A 276 7.07 -7.52 -22.14
C ARG A 276 7.92 -7.73 -23.38
N SER A 277 7.50 -8.62 -24.31
CA SER A 277 8.33 -9.07 -25.42
C SER A 277 8.23 -8.19 -26.67
N ARG A 278 7.10 -7.58 -26.93
CA ARG A 278 6.81 -6.90 -28.23
C ARG A 278 6.25 -5.51 -28.08
N GLY A 279 5.84 -5.13 -26.91
CA GLY A 279 5.07 -3.92 -26.69
C GLY A 279 5.67 -3.00 -25.65
N ASN A 280 5.12 -1.80 -25.68
CA ASN A 280 5.30 -0.82 -24.65
C ASN A 280 3.91 -0.39 -24.22
N VAL A 281 3.74 -0.14 -22.94
CA VAL A 281 2.54 0.52 -22.45
C VAL A 281 2.44 1.94 -23.01
N HIS A 282 1.22 2.42 -23.19
CA HIS A 282 0.97 3.77 -23.68
C HIS A 282 1.14 4.84 -22.60
N ARG A 283 1.01 4.47 -21.34
CA ARG A 283 1.09 5.38 -20.18
C ARG A 283 1.82 4.70 -19.03
N LYS A 284 2.27 5.50 -18.09
CA LYS A 284 2.99 5.08 -16.89
C LYS A 284 2.46 5.80 -15.67
N PHE A 285 2.38 5.08 -14.55
CA PHE A 285 2.15 5.66 -13.24
C PHE A 285 3.41 6.38 -12.78
N ILE A 286 3.24 7.61 -12.27
CA ILE A 286 4.37 8.48 -11.93
C ILE A 286 3.94 9.56 -10.92
N GLY A 287 4.92 10.25 -10.34
CA GLY A 287 4.71 11.38 -9.45
C GLY A 287 4.65 12.73 -10.19
N PHE A 288 4.02 13.72 -9.53
CA PHE A 288 3.98 15.11 -9.94
C PHE A 288 4.23 16.00 -8.73
N VAL A 289 4.95 17.11 -8.94
CA VAL A 289 5.28 18.10 -7.90
C VAL A 289 4.95 19.49 -8.40
N SER A 290 4.12 20.22 -7.66
CA SER A 290 3.79 21.62 -7.97
C SER A 290 5.03 22.52 -7.88
N GLN A 291 5.25 23.42 -8.83
CA GLN A 291 6.40 24.33 -8.82
C GLN A 291 6.28 25.46 -7.80
N ASN A 292 5.06 25.92 -7.56
CA ASN A 292 4.76 27.09 -6.71
C ASN A 292 4.00 26.73 -5.43
N GLY A 293 3.87 25.41 -5.11
CA GLY A 293 3.10 24.95 -3.96
C GLY A 293 1.58 24.96 -4.17
N ALA A 294 1.09 25.37 -5.34
CA ALA A 294 -0.35 25.38 -5.62
C ALA A 294 -0.94 23.97 -5.43
N PRO A 295 -2.14 23.84 -4.82
CA PRO A 295 -2.80 22.56 -4.62
C PRO A 295 -3.07 21.86 -5.94
N ILE A 296 -2.70 20.58 -6.02
CA ILE A 296 -3.04 19.71 -7.16
C ILE A 296 -4.37 19.02 -6.87
N THR A 297 -5.31 19.09 -7.82
CA THR A 297 -6.65 18.50 -7.66
C THR A 297 -6.71 17.11 -8.28
N VAL A 298 -7.29 16.15 -7.56
CA VAL A 298 -7.57 14.80 -8.07
C VAL A 298 -8.54 14.90 -9.26
N GLY A 299 -8.29 14.12 -10.32
CA GLY A 299 -9.05 14.16 -11.57
C GLY A 299 -8.60 15.25 -12.56
N ALA A 300 -7.71 16.16 -12.16
CA ALA A 300 -7.15 17.17 -13.06
C ALA A 300 -6.38 16.50 -14.22
N LYS A 301 -6.48 17.12 -15.39
CA LYS A 301 -5.75 16.69 -16.59
C LYS A 301 -4.33 17.24 -16.56
N VAL A 302 -3.39 16.40 -16.99
CA VAL A 302 -2.00 16.79 -17.21
C VAL A 302 -1.85 17.23 -18.65
N MET A 303 -1.44 18.49 -18.84
CA MET A 303 -1.33 19.13 -20.15
C MET A 303 0.13 19.41 -20.50
N ILE A 304 0.44 19.40 -21.78
CA ILE A 304 1.71 19.89 -22.32
C ILE A 304 1.38 20.87 -23.44
N GLY A 305 2.02 22.04 -23.39
CA GLY A 305 1.99 23.00 -24.47
C GLY A 305 2.95 22.59 -25.59
N ASP A 306 2.48 22.66 -26.85
CA ASP A 306 3.29 22.56 -28.05
C ASP A 306 2.95 23.70 -29.03
N ALA A 307 3.57 23.72 -30.19
CA ALA A 307 3.32 24.76 -31.22
C ALA A 307 1.87 24.74 -31.78
N ALA A 308 1.11 23.68 -31.51
CA ALA A 308 -0.28 23.52 -31.91
C ALA A 308 -1.28 23.86 -30.79
N GLY A 309 -0.80 24.12 -29.56
CA GLY A 309 -1.61 24.44 -28.38
C GLY A 309 -1.40 23.46 -27.23
N GLU A 310 -2.33 23.44 -26.27
CA GLU A 310 -2.28 22.51 -25.14
C GLU A 310 -2.87 21.15 -25.51
N LYS A 311 -2.14 20.07 -25.12
CA LYS A 311 -2.55 18.68 -25.36
C LYS A 311 -2.64 17.91 -24.05
N GLU A 312 -3.74 17.17 -23.83
CA GLU A 312 -3.90 16.25 -22.72
C GLU A 312 -2.96 15.05 -22.89
N VAL A 313 -2.13 14.82 -21.87
CA VAL A 313 -1.15 13.71 -21.84
C VAL A 313 -1.29 12.82 -20.62
N GLY A 314 -2.13 13.18 -19.64
CA GLY A 314 -2.30 12.38 -18.43
C GLY A 314 -3.45 12.84 -17.53
N GLU A 315 -3.58 12.14 -16.40
CA GLU A 315 -4.58 12.44 -15.36
C GLU A 315 -3.98 12.23 -13.96
N ILE A 316 -4.41 13.04 -13.00
CA ILE A 316 -4.06 12.91 -11.57
C ILE A 316 -5.07 11.97 -10.90
N THR A 317 -4.57 11.01 -10.13
CA THR A 317 -5.42 10.03 -9.42
C THR A 317 -5.43 10.23 -7.91
N SER A 318 -4.31 10.68 -7.33
CA SER A 318 -4.16 10.99 -5.90
C SER A 318 -3.33 12.26 -5.73
N ALA A 319 -3.63 13.06 -4.73
CA ALA A 319 -2.87 14.28 -4.44
C ALA A 319 -2.91 14.62 -2.95
N THR A 320 -1.84 15.24 -2.46
CA THR A 320 -1.75 15.78 -1.09
C THR A 320 -0.85 17.00 -1.05
N THR A 321 -0.95 17.77 0.03
CA THR A 321 -0.06 18.90 0.28
C THR A 321 0.78 18.63 1.52
N LEU A 322 2.10 18.65 1.35
CA LEU A 322 3.09 18.46 2.40
C LEU A 322 3.79 19.80 2.66
N ALA A 323 3.54 20.39 3.82
CA ALA A 323 4.04 21.73 4.17
C ALA A 323 3.72 22.77 3.06
N LEU A 324 4.74 23.19 2.31
CA LEU A 324 4.63 24.21 1.25
C LEU A 324 4.57 23.61 -0.17
N GLN A 325 4.54 22.30 -0.29
CA GLN A 325 4.62 21.61 -1.57
C GLN A 325 3.44 20.68 -1.80
N SER A 326 2.79 20.78 -2.94
CA SER A 326 1.79 19.82 -3.37
C SER A 326 2.42 18.76 -4.24
N ILE A 327 2.14 17.51 -3.91
CA ILE A 327 2.56 16.31 -4.64
C ILE A 327 1.34 15.52 -5.08
N ALA A 328 1.48 14.78 -6.16
CA ALA A 328 0.40 13.97 -6.69
C ALA A 328 0.93 12.71 -7.38
N LEU A 329 0.06 11.71 -7.46
CA LEU A 329 0.24 10.48 -8.22
C LEU A 329 -0.72 10.49 -9.40
N GLY A 330 -0.32 9.84 -10.49
CA GLY A 330 -1.21 9.75 -11.65
C GLY A 330 -0.55 9.05 -12.83
N TYR A 331 -1.22 9.11 -13.94
CA TYR A 331 -0.76 8.52 -15.19
C TYR A 331 -0.42 9.60 -16.21
N ILE A 332 0.68 9.39 -16.92
CA ILE A 332 1.08 10.22 -18.06
C ILE A 332 1.43 9.33 -19.25
N ARG A 333 1.28 9.82 -20.48
CA ARG A 333 1.75 9.14 -21.67
C ARG A 333 3.25 8.84 -21.54
N ARG A 334 3.66 7.63 -21.91
CA ARG A 334 5.01 7.12 -21.72
C ARG A 334 6.11 8.06 -22.23
N GLU A 335 5.91 8.68 -23.41
CA GLU A 335 6.86 9.63 -24.03
C GLU A 335 7.06 10.91 -23.21
N HIS A 336 6.19 11.13 -22.21
CA HIS A 336 6.25 12.28 -21.32
C HIS A 336 6.58 11.90 -19.86
N ALA A 337 6.70 10.62 -19.55
CA ALA A 337 7.07 10.11 -18.22
C ALA A 337 8.58 10.27 -17.97
N ILE A 338 9.07 11.49 -18.07
CA ILE A 338 10.49 11.84 -17.91
C ILE A 338 10.61 12.72 -16.66
N PRO A 339 11.33 12.31 -15.62
CA PRO A 339 11.55 13.14 -14.43
C PRO A 339 12.06 14.55 -14.81
N HIS A 340 11.62 15.56 -14.06
CA HIS A 340 11.89 16.98 -14.29
C HIS A 340 11.30 17.58 -15.56
N LYS A 341 10.47 16.85 -16.31
CA LYS A 341 9.72 17.43 -17.42
C LYS A 341 8.63 18.35 -16.88
N GLU A 342 8.56 19.58 -17.42
CA GLU A 342 7.50 20.54 -17.10
C GLU A 342 6.18 20.12 -17.75
N VAL A 343 5.11 20.20 -16.97
CA VAL A 343 3.73 19.98 -17.40
C VAL A 343 2.83 21.03 -16.76
N THR A 344 1.60 21.17 -17.27
CA THR A 344 0.58 22.04 -16.67
C THR A 344 -0.55 21.18 -16.10
N ILE A 345 -0.97 21.46 -14.86
CA ILE A 345 -2.06 20.77 -14.19
C ILE A 345 -3.03 21.84 -13.67
N ALA A 346 -4.27 21.83 -14.16
CA ALA A 346 -5.28 22.85 -13.83
C ALA A 346 -4.80 24.32 -14.02
N GLY A 347 -3.94 24.55 -15.02
CA GLY A 347 -3.38 25.88 -15.32
C GLY A 347 -2.10 26.21 -14.56
N GLU A 348 -1.68 25.41 -13.59
CA GLU A 348 -0.47 25.61 -12.78
C GLU A 348 0.68 24.74 -13.26
N LYS A 349 1.91 25.22 -13.17
CA LYS A 349 3.11 24.49 -13.55
C LYS A 349 3.47 23.43 -12.52
N ALA A 350 3.83 22.24 -13.00
CA ALA A 350 4.31 21.13 -12.20
C ALA A 350 5.45 20.39 -12.89
N TRP A 351 6.23 19.67 -12.11
CA TRP A 351 7.26 18.76 -12.60
C TRP A 351 6.77 17.31 -12.53
N VAL A 352 7.11 16.54 -13.54
CA VAL A 352 7.06 15.05 -13.48
C VAL A 352 8.16 14.59 -12.53
N ALA A 353 7.84 13.71 -11.59
CA ALA A 353 8.76 13.22 -10.57
C ALA A 353 8.85 11.69 -10.57
N ALA A 354 10.05 11.16 -10.34
CA ALA A 354 10.23 9.73 -10.09
C ALA A 354 9.59 9.34 -8.74
N LEU A 355 9.20 8.06 -8.61
CA LEU A 355 8.68 7.49 -7.38
C LEU A 355 9.67 6.46 -6.80
N PRO A 356 9.78 6.35 -5.46
CA PRO A 356 9.16 7.24 -4.46
C PRO A 356 9.67 8.67 -4.56
N PHE A 357 8.90 9.62 -4.04
CA PHE A 357 9.39 11.01 -3.98
C PHE A 357 10.64 11.07 -3.09
N ALA A 358 11.67 11.76 -3.54
CA ALA A 358 12.80 12.08 -2.69
C ALA A 358 12.32 12.83 -1.44
N GLU A 359 12.96 12.61 -0.29
CA GLU A 359 12.53 13.17 0.99
C GLU A 359 12.13 14.64 0.88
N ALA A 360 11.05 15.02 1.54
CA ALA A 360 10.37 16.32 1.40
C ALA A 360 11.25 17.56 1.63
N GLY A 361 12.49 17.41 2.09
CA GLY A 361 13.51 18.47 2.22
C GLY A 361 14.40 18.65 0.99
N SER A 362 14.47 17.68 0.07
CA SER A 362 15.35 17.72 -1.12
C SER A 362 14.60 17.99 -2.43
N LEU A 363 13.26 18.08 -2.40
CA LEU A 363 12.42 18.27 -3.60
C LEU A 363 12.53 19.69 -4.22
N VAL A 364 13.26 20.61 -3.59
CA VAL A 364 13.43 22.01 -4.03
C VAL A 364 14.89 22.33 -4.37
N SER A 365 15.64 21.43 -4.96
CA SER A 365 16.85 21.84 -5.67
C SER A 365 16.51 22.02 -7.15
N GLU A 366 16.65 23.26 -7.66
CA GLU A 366 16.75 23.51 -9.09
C GLU A 366 17.69 22.46 -9.73
N PRO A 367 17.38 21.98 -10.95
CA PRO A 367 18.29 21.08 -11.65
C PRO A 367 19.68 21.70 -11.66
N ASP A 368 20.68 21.00 -11.18
CA ASP A 368 22.06 21.41 -11.11
C ASP A 368 22.42 22.21 -12.37
N ARG A 369 22.74 23.48 -12.20
CA ARG A 369 23.40 24.27 -13.23
C ARG A 369 24.68 23.52 -13.59
N LYS A 370 24.74 23.04 -14.81
CA LYS A 370 25.97 22.48 -15.38
C LYS A 370 27.12 23.42 -15.01
N PRO A 371 28.23 22.91 -14.46
CA PRO A 371 29.39 23.76 -14.24
C PRO A 371 29.77 24.41 -15.58
N ALA A 372 29.91 25.72 -15.57
CA ALA A 372 30.42 26.46 -16.70
C ALA A 372 31.78 25.89 -17.09
N ILE A 373 31.87 25.36 -18.28
CA ILE A 373 33.16 24.98 -18.88
C ILE A 373 33.96 26.28 -18.97
N GLN A 374 34.97 26.43 -18.13
CA GLN A 374 36.01 27.45 -18.33
C GLN A 374 36.85 26.98 -19.53
N GLU A 375 36.62 27.65 -20.65
CA GLU A 375 37.60 27.58 -21.75
C GLU A 375 38.87 28.29 -21.27
N ALA A 376 39.96 27.57 -21.29
CA ALA A 376 41.34 28.08 -21.22
C ALA A 376 42.11 27.65 -22.48
#